data_bbddb7bdd8e88f880d2bb8afac6d7474
#
_entry.id   bbddb7bdd8e88f880d2bb8afac6d7474
#
_cell.length_a   1.000
_cell.length_b   1.000
_cell.length_c   1.000
_cell.angle_alpha   90.00
_cell.angle_beta   90.00
_cell.angle_gamma   90.00
#
_symmetry.space_group_name_H-M   'P 1'
#
loop_
_entity.id
_entity.type
_entity.pdbx_description
1 polymer ?
#
loop_
_entity_poly.entity_id
_entity_poly.type
_entity_poly.pdbx_seq_one_letter_code
_entity_poly.pdbx_strand_id
1 'polypeptide(L)' 'MAKNLPHVMTWVQACAYFEENILPYVQEAYEQDGIPDYPARSEEWNNWVDGLCKDEQISDWQYENWDHPACCDR' A
#
# COMPACT_ATOMS: atom_id res chain seq x y z
N MET A 1 -21.89 3.24 -7.70
CA MET A 1 -21.27 3.54 -7.79
C MET A 1 -20.60 3.76 -8.47
N ALA A 2 -20.74 4.38 -8.46
CA ALA A 2 -20.02 4.48 -9.35
C ALA A 2 -18.88 3.98 -9.09
N LYS A 3 -18.75 3.14 -9.68
CA LYS A 3 -17.64 2.66 -9.58
C LYS A 3 -16.68 3.60 -9.87
N ASN A 4 -15.78 3.71 -9.12
CA ASN A 4 -14.70 4.55 -9.42
C ASN A 4 -14.13 4.23 -10.74
N LEU A 5 -13.69 5.24 -11.42
CA LEU A 5 -13.00 5.03 -12.66
C LEU A 5 -11.73 4.27 -12.41
N PRO A 6 -11.41 3.32 -13.24
CA PRO A 6 -10.15 2.61 -13.10
C PRO A 6 -8.98 3.56 -13.20
N HIS A 7 -7.92 3.26 -12.49
CA HIS A 7 -6.64 3.95 -12.59
C HIS A 7 -6.67 5.39 -12.12
N VAL A 8 -7.61 5.71 -11.23
CA VAL A 8 -7.67 7.09 -10.75
C VAL A 8 -6.69 7.36 -9.63
N MET A 9 -6.21 6.33 -8.96
CA MET A 9 -5.29 6.54 -7.84
C MET A 9 -3.86 6.61 -8.35
N THR A 10 -3.14 7.67 -8.00
CA THR A 10 -1.74 7.78 -8.37
C THR A 10 -0.88 7.10 -7.32
N TRP A 11 0.38 6.85 -7.68
CA TRP A 11 1.33 6.26 -6.73
C TRP A 11 1.50 7.13 -5.50
N VAL A 12 1.58 8.46 -5.70
CA VAL A 12 1.74 9.37 -4.57
C VAL A 12 0.54 9.28 -3.63
N GLN A 13 -0.66 9.22 -4.20
CA GLN A 13 -1.87 9.07 -3.38
C GLN A 13 -1.87 7.74 -2.65
N ALA A 14 -1.44 6.69 -3.32
CA ALA A 14 -1.40 5.37 -2.70
C ALA A 14 -0.41 5.33 -1.54
N CYS A 15 0.76 5.94 -1.72
CA CYS A 15 1.75 5.98 -0.65
C CYS A 15 1.22 6.75 0.55
N ALA A 16 0.57 7.88 0.32
CA ALA A 16 0.02 8.68 1.41
C ALA A 16 -1.07 7.92 2.15
N TYR A 17 -1.95 7.26 1.41
CA TYR A 17 -3.02 6.51 2.04
C TYR A 17 -2.46 5.37 2.88
N PHE A 18 -1.47 4.67 2.34
CA PHE A 18 -0.86 3.56 3.06
C PHE A 18 -0.25 4.04 4.37
N GLU A 19 0.50 5.15 4.31
CA GLU A 19 1.17 5.65 5.51
C GLU A 19 0.18 6.14 6.56
N GLU A 20 -0.96 6.66 6.14
CA GLU A 20 -1.93 7.19 7.08
C GLU A 20 -2.88 6.14 7.64
N ASN A 21 -3.18 5.11 6.85
CA ASN A 21 -4.25 4.20 7.23
C ASN A 21 -3.81 2.76 7.43
N ILE A 22 -2.74 2.34 6.81
CA ILE A 22 -2.31 0.93 6.87
C ILE A 22 -1.06 0.78 7.72
N LEU A 23 -0.12 1.69 7.58
CA LEU A 23 1.11 1.63 8.36
C LEU A 23 0.85 1.62 9.86
N PRO A 24 -0.08 2.44 10.41
CA PRO A 24 -0.35 2.35 11.85
C PRO A 24 -0.79 0.97 12.29
N TYR A 25 -1.57 0.28 11.44
CA TYR A 25 -1.98 -1.09 11.74
C TYR A 25 -0.77 -2.01 11.80
N VAL A 26 0.15 -1.87 10.84
CA VAL A 26 1.35 -2.69 10.82
C VAL A 26 2.19 -2.43 12.06
N GLN A 27 2.33 -1.16 12.42
CA GLN A 27 3.11 -0.80 13.60
C GLN A 27 2.51 -1.40 14.86
N GLU A 28 1.20 -1.35 14.97
CA GLU A 28 0.55 -1.91 16.14
C GLU A 28 0.70 -3.43 16.20
N ALA A 29 0.61 -4.09 15.06
CA ALA A 29 0.64 -5.54 15.02
C ALA A 29 2.06 -6.11 15.10
N TYR A 30 3.04 -5.42 14.54
CA TYR A 30 4.37 -6.00 14.35
C TYR A 30 5.52 -5.18 14.90
N GLU A 31 5.27 -3.95 15.34
CA GLU A 31 6.34 -3.06 15.77
C GLU A 31 6.11 -2.55 17.18
N GLN A 32 5.56 -3.39 18.03
CA GLN A 32 5.25 -2.97 19.40
C GLN A 32 6.51 -2.66 20.20
N ASP A 33 7.64 -3.22 19.79
CA ASP A 33 8.90 -2.96 20.46
C ASP A 33 9.57 -1.67 19.96
N GLY A 34 8.93 -0.97 19.01
CA GLY A 34 9.48 0.26 18.49
C GLY A 34 10.48 0.06 17.37
N ILE A 35 10.67 -1.16 16.91
CA ILE A 35 11.62 -1.46 15.83
C ILE A 35 10.84 -1.66 14.55
N PRO A 36 11.15 -0.89 13.50
CA PRO A 36 10.42 -1.05 12.23
C PRO A 36 10.58 -2.45 11.66
N ASP A 37 9.47 -3.01 11.20
CA ASP A 37 9.45 -4.33 10.58
C ASP A 37 9.22 -4.14 9.08
N TYR A 38 10.31 -3.89 8.36
CA TYR A 38 10.20 -3.59 6.94
C TYR A 38 9.61 -4.72 6.12
N PRO A 39 9.95 -5.99 6.38
CA PRO A 39 9.28 -7.07 5.66
C PRO A 39 7.78 -7.08 5.85
N ALA A 40 7.30 -6.82 7.06
CA ALA A 40 5.86 -6.77 7.30
C ALA A 40 5.23 -5.59 6.58
N ARG A 41 5.90 -4.44 6.55
CA ARG A 41 5.39 -3.28 5.84
C ARG A 41 5.29 -3.56 4.35
N SER A 42 6.31 -4.20 3.79
CA SER A 42 6.29 -4.53 2.36
C SER A 42 5.21 -5.53 2.03
N GLU A 43 5.02 -6.52 2.87
CA GLU A 43 3.99 -7.51 2.62
C GLU A 43 2.60 -6.89 2.66
N GLU A 44 2.35 -6.00 3.62
CA GLU A 44 1.06 -5.33 3.68
C GLU A 44 0.83 -4.44 2.47
N TRP A 45 1.87 -3.75 2.03
CA TRP A 45 1.75 -2.95 0.82
C TRP A 45 1.38 -3.83 -0.38
N ASN A 46 2.07 -4.96 -0.54
CA ASN A 46 1.80 -5.86 -1.66
C ASN A 46 0.38 -6.40 -1.61
N ASN A 47 -0.09 -6.79 -0.43
CA ASN A 47 -1.44 -7.31 -0.29
C ASN A 47 -2.48 -6.25 -0.60
N TRP A 48 -2.25 -5.02 -0.13
CA TRP A 48 -3.18 -3.94 -0.36
C TRP A 48 -3.25 -3.57 -1.83
N VAL A 49 -2.10 -3.45 -2.48
CA VAL A 49 -2.05 -3.09 -3.89
C VAL A 49 -2.68 -4.19 -4.74
N ASP A 50 -2.48 -5.45 -4.35
CA ASP A 50 -3.13 -6.55 -5.04
C ASP A 50 -4.65 -6.41 -4.98
N GLY A 51 -5.17 -6.04 -3.81
CA GLY A 51 -6.60 -5.80 -3.66
C GLY A 51 -7.09 -4.65 -4.51
N LEU A 52 -6.29 -3.56 -4.60
CA LEU A 52 -6.66 -2.44 -5.44
C LEU A 52 -6.74 -2.85 -6.90
N CYS A 53 -5.82 -3.68 -7.34
CA CYS A 53 -5.82 -4.15 -8.72
C CYS A 53 -7.03 -5.02 -8.99
N LYS A 54 -7.37 -5.90 -8.07
CA LYS A 54 -8.53 -6.78 -8.24
C LYS A 54 -9.83 -6.00 -8.25
N ASP A 55 -9.87 -4.89 -7.52
CA ASP A 55 -11.04 -4.02 -7.51
C ASP A 55 -11.04 -3.03 -8.66
N GLU A 56 -10.04 -3.10 -9.53
CA GLU A 56 -9.92 -2.22 -10.69
C GLU A 56 -9.74 -0.76 -10.32
N GLN A 57 -9.21 -0.50 -9.13
CA GLN A 57 -8.88 0.86 -8.73
C GLN A 57 -7.54 1.30 -9.28
N ILE A 58 -6.69 0.36 -9.64
CA ILE A 58 -5.45 0.62 -10.34
C ILE A 58 -5.33 -0.39 -11.47
N SER A 59 -4.48 -0.05 -12.44
CA SER A 59 -4.31 -0.91 -13.61
C SER A 59 -3.29 -2.00 -13.32
N ASP A 60 -3.24 -3.00 -14.20
CA ASP A 60 -2.22 -4.02 -14.13
C ASP A 60 -0.83 -3.40 -14.26
N TRP A 61 -0.70 -2.38 -15.12
CA TRP A 61 0.58 -1.71 -15.29
C TRP A 61 1.02 -1.06 -13.97
N GLN A 62 0.09 -0.40 -13.28
CA GLN A 62 0.42 0.23 -12.01
C GLN A 62 0.82 -0.81 -10.98
N TYR A 63 0.09 -1.92 -10.93
CA TYR A 63 0.38 -2.98 -9.99
C TYR A 63 1.77 -3.55 -10.22
N GLU A 64 2.15 -3.72 -11.49
CA GLU A 64 3.42 -4.34 -11.81
C GLU A 64 4.60 -3.39 -11.72
N ASN A 65 4.35 -2.07 -11.81
CA ASN A 65 5.43 -1.11 -11.92
C ASN A 65 5.60 -0.17 -10.73
N TRP A 66 4.65 -0.15 -9.81
CA TRP A 66 4.78 0.71 -8.64
C TRP A 66 5.84 0.15 -7.69
N ASP A 67 6.69 1.05 -7.18
CA ASP A 67 7.65 0.70 -6.16
C ASP A 67 7.00 0.76 -4.79
N HIS A 68 7.61 0.12 -3.81
CA HIS A 68 7.16 0.25 -2.44
C HIS A 68 7.36 1.69 -1.97
N PRO A 69 6.52 2.19 -1.05
CA PRO A 69 6.76 3.50 -0.47
C PRO A 69 8.03 3.49 0.37
N ALA A 70 8.55 4.69 0.61
CA ALA A 70 9.79 4.80 1.37
C ALA A 70 9.68 4.19 2.76
N CYS A 71 8.49 4.21 3.36
CA CYS A 71 8.31 3.65 4.68
C CYS A 71 8.49 2.13 4.71
N CYS A 72 8.49 1.47 3.57
CA CYS A 72 8.71 0.03 3.48
C CYS A 72 10.17 -0.33 3.27
N ASP A 73 11.03 0.66 3.02
CA ASP A 73 12.44 0.45 2.79
C ASP A 73 13.25 1.08 3.90
N ARG A 74 14.43 0.49 4.16
CA ARG A 74 15.28 1.08 5.13
C ARG A 74 15.92 2.29 4.66
#